data_4d4067b74951710bb2f90ec1297f249e
#
_entry.id   4d4067b74951710bb2f90ec1297f249e
#
_cell.length_a   1.000
_cell.length_b   1.000
_cell.length_c   1.000
_cell.angle_alpha   90.00
_cell.angle_beta   90.00
_cell.angle_gamma   90.00
#
_symmetry.space_group_name_H-M   'P 1'
#
loop_
_entity.id
_entity.type
_entity.pdbx_description
1 polymer ?
#
loop_
_entity_poly.entity_id
_entity_poly.type
_entity_poly.pdbx_seq_one_letter_code
_entity_poly.pdbx_strand_id
1 'polypeptide(L)'
;MKFFNSFKVFLIILVFICNVQGCFSACCQFDEDIQIRKFFEAQEKALSLGKIDDLKTFYAENYQSNDGFDKKSLFELYGNTVKNHPDIKYKIKIKSLSVQGDYATVQTLSTARATTIEKSPVTGDNADLYISACTIFYLKKNGKNWQIVNEKTLFEKTCLLYGSCKKIGIRLIAPSLVKAGEEYSVTFQIPPKYAKIAMASIKKDVIVYPAQDSKDIYKLLDQEGSLERVFRSNILSKNESVCASLAVAGGVPDFNNLQDLKIEGLGIYLQRVNIMPKSGACNEK
;
A
#
# COMPACT_ATOMS: atom_id res chain seq x y z
N MET A 1 -12.51 15.84 68.55
CA MET A 1 -12.85 16.69 67.35
C MET A 1 -11.63 17.15 66.53
N LYS A 2 -10.39 16.67 66.76
CA LYS A 2 -9.21 17.05 65.99
C LYS A 2 -8.78 15.99 64.92
N PHE A 3 -9.27 14.77 65.00
CA PHE A 3 -8.96 13.72 64.03
C PHE A 3 -9.70 13.81 62.70
N PHE A 4 -10.85 14.44 62.68
CA PHE A 4 -11.70 14.55 61.46
C PHE A 4 -11.19 15.60 60.45
N ASN A 5 -10.44 16.60 60.90
CA ASN A 5 -9.89 17.63 60.00
C ASN A 5 -8.62 17.13 59.26
N SER A 6 -7.83 16.23 59.87
CA SER A 6 -6.64 15.67 59.23
C SER A 6 -7.00 14.76 58.06
N PHE A 7 -8.09 14.00 58.16
CA PHE A 7 -8.54 13.09 57.08
C PHE A 7 -9.09 13.85 55.85
N LYS A 8 -9.78 14.97 56.04
CA LYS A 8 -10.24 15.81 54.93
C LYS A 8 -9.11 16.48 54.16
N VAL A 9 -8.05 16.93 54.83
CA VAL A 9 -6.88 17.52 54.19
C VAL A 9 -6.10 16.46 53.40
N PHE A 10 -6.00 15.25 53.91
CA PHE A 10 -5.34 14.13 53.23
C PHE A 10 -6.11 13.69 51.96
N LEU A 11 -7.45 13.68 52.02
CA LEU A 11 -8.30 13.37 50.88
C LEU A 11 -8.22 14.43 49.77
N ILE A 12 -8.16 15.71 50.13
CA ILE A 12 -8.01 16.82 49.18
C ILE A 12 -6.64 16.78 48.50
N ILE A 13 -5.57 16.48 49.22
CA ILE A 13 -4.23 16.34 48.67
C ILE A 13 -4.17 15.14 47.70
N LEU A 14 -4.81 14.01 48.04
CA LEU A 14 -4.83 12.81 47.17
C LEU A 14 -5.59 13.07 45.85
N VAL A 15 -6.70 13.82 45.90
CA VAL A 15 -7.48 14.24 44.72
C VAL A 15 -6.69 15.22 43.84
N PHE A 16 -5.90 16.13 44.46
CA PHE A 16 -5.06 17.06 43.69
C PHE A 16 -3.89 16.36 43.01
N ILE A 17 -3.26 15.37 43.66
CA ILE A 17 -2.16 14.60 43.07
C ILE A 17 -2.65 13.75 41.87
N CYS A 18 -3.85 13.14 41.95
CA CYS A 18 -4.43 12.40 40.84
C CYS A 18 -4.79 13.30 39.63
N ASN A 19 -5.23 14.54 39.88
CA ASN A 19 -5.57 15.48 38.80
C ASN A 19 -4.31 16.07 38.12
N VAL A 20 -3.20 16.25 38.84
CA VAL A 20 -1.96 16.77 38.29
C VAL A 20 -1.28 15.70 37.42
N GLN A 21 -1.34 14.43 37.78
CA GLN A 21 -0.80 13.34 36.94
C GLN A 21 -1.57 13.19 35.62
N GLY A 22 -2.89 13.36 35.62
CA GLY A 22 -3.70 13.34 34.41
C GLY A 22 -3.40 14.49 33.44
N CYS A 23 -3.14 15.69 33.94
CA CYS A 23 -2.78 16.85 33.11
C CYS A 23 -1.37 16.73 32.51
N PHE A 24 -0.39 16.21 33.25
CA PHE A 24 0.96 16.00 32.71
C PHE A 24 0.99 14.93 31.62
N SER A 25 0.24 13.85 31.78
CA SER A 25 0.14 12.79 30.77
C SER A 25 -0.50 13.30 29.46
N ALA A 26 -1.57 14.09 29.55
CA ALA A 26 -2.25 14.65 28.38
C ALA A 26 -1.40 15.69 27.63
N CYS A 27 -0.62 16.51 28.34
CA CYS A 27 0.25 17.51 27.72
C CYS A 27 1.42 16.84 26.99
N CYS A 28 2.06 15.83 27.59
CA CYS A 28 3.13 15.07 26.93
C CYS A 28 2.63 14.32 25.69
N GLN A 29 1.43 13.77 25.73
CA GLN A 29 0.85 13.04 24.60
C GLN A 29 0.55 13.98 23.42
N PHE A 30 0.12 15.20 23.68
CA PHE A 30 -0.13 16.21 22.66
C PHE A 30 1.14 16.63 21.93
N ASP A 31 2.27 16.78 22.65
CA ASP A 31 3.57 17.10 22.04
C ASP A 31 4.08 15.96 21.16
N GLU A 32 3.90 14.70 21.57
CA GLU A 32 4.30 13.53 20.79
C GLU A 32 3.45 13.40 19.50
N ASP A 33 2.15 13.66 19.57
CA ASP A 33 1.28 13.67 18.38
C ASP A 33 1.76 14.69 17.34
N ILE A 34 2.15 15.89 17.76
CA ILE A 34 2.69 16.94 16.89
C ILE A 34 4.02 16.49 16.26
N GLN A 35 4.91 15.87 17.05
CA GLN A 35 6.18 15.39 16.55
C GLN A 35 6.00 14.29 15.49
N ILE A 36 5.09 13.36 15.71
CA ILE A 36 4.80 12.27 14.75
C ILE A 36 4.16 12.83 13.47
N ARG A 37 3.27 13.84 13.56
CA ARG A 37 2.72 14.48 12.36
C ARG A 37 3.81 15.16 11.55
N LYS A 38 4.72 15.91 12.17
CA LYS A 38 5.88 16.51 11.51
C LYS A 38 6.82 15.47 10.91
N PHE A 39 6.99 14.31 11.56
CA PHE A 39 7.75 13.18 11.05
C PHE A 39 7.17 12.69 9.71
N PHE A 40 5.85 12.47 9.61
CA PHE A 40 5.23 12.02 8.36
C PHE A 40 5.20 13.12 7.28
N GLU A 41 5.10 14.39 7.64
CA GLU A 41 5.26 15.52 6.71
C GLU A 41 6.68 15.56 6.12
N ALA A 42 7.71 15.36 6.95
CA ALA A 42 9.09 15.30 6.51
C ALA A 42 9.35 14.06 5.63
N GLN A 43 8.78 12.91 5.98
CA GLN A 43 8.84 11.68 5.18
C GLN A 43 8.17 11.87 3.80
N GLU A 44 6.94 12.46 3.74
CA GLU A 44 6.25 12.81 2.49
C GLU A 44 7.12 13.68 1.59
N LYS A 45 7.76 14.69 2.17
CA LYS A 45 8.66 15.59 1.46
C LYS A 45 9.88 14.85 0.92
N ALA A 46 10.54 14.02 1.72
CA ALA A 46 11.71 13.25 1.32
C ALA A 46 11.38 12.25 0.20
N LEU A 47 10.24 11.53 0.32
CA LEU A 47 9.70 10.65 -0.73
C LEU A 47 9.45 11.41 -2.04
N SER A 48 8.77 12.56 -1.97
CA SER A 48 8.42 13.37 -3.15
C SER A 48 9.61 14.07 -3.81
N LEU A 49 10.73 14.18 -3.11
CA LEU A 49 11.98 14.72 -3.63
C LEU A 49 12.99 13.63 -4.04
N GLY A 50 12.64 12.35 -3.86
CA GLY A 50 13.53 11.24 -4.15
C GLY A 50 14.80 11.19 -3.29
N LYS A 51 14.78 11.81 -2.08
CA LYS A 51 15.93 11.89 -1.18
C LYS A 51 16.08 10.61 -0.37
N ILE A 52 16.65 9.57 -1.01
CA ILE A 52 16.75 8.22 -0.42
C ILE A 52 17.55 8.22 0.89
N ASP A 53 18.64 9.00 0.98
CA ASP A 53 19.46 9.02 2.20
C ASP A 53 18.73 9.71 3.36
N ASP A 54 17.98 10.79 3.10
CA ASP A 54 17.11 11.39 4.11
C ASP A 54 16.05 10.40 4.58
N LEU A 55 15.46 9.63 3.64
CA LEU A 55 14.47 8.60 3.96
C LEU A 55 14.98 7.49 4.88
N LYS A 56 16.25 7.08 4.73
CA LYS A 56 16.86 6.04 5.58
C LYS A 56 16.84 6.42 7.06
N THR A 57 16.86 7.71 7.38
CA THR A 57 16.85 8.19 8.78
C THR A 57 15.54 7.97 9.50
N PHE A 58 14.43 7.86 8.76
CA PHE A 58 13.10 7.58 9.32
C PHE A 58 12.92 6.11 9.75
N TYR A 59 13.79 5.20 9.33
CA TYR A 59 13.68 3.76 9.58
C TYR A 59 14.79 3.28 10.52
N ALA A 60 14.40 2.44 11.48
CA ALA A 60 15.36 1.81 12.39
C ALA A 60 16.28 0.85 11.62
N GLU A 61 17.49 0.55 12.15
CA GLU A 61 18.40 -0.40 11.50
C GLU A 61 17.84 -1.82 11.46
N ASN A 62 17.06 -2.19 12.48
CA ASN A 62 16.40 -3.49 12.57
C ASN A 62 14.96 -3.47 12.01
N TYR A 63 14.65 -2.51 11.12
CA TYR A 63 13.35 -2.45 10.47
C TYR A 63 13.04 -3.74 9.71
N GLN A 64 11.79 -4.18 9.80
CA GLN A 64 11.24 -5.27 9.01
C GLN A 64 9.76 -5.03 8.72
N SER A 65 9.35 -5.17 7.46
CA SER A 65 7.92 -5.12 7.09
C SER A 65 7.22 -6.43 7.44
N ASN A 66 5.90 -6.40 7.50
CA ASN A 66 5.08 -7.59 7.71
C ASN A 66 5.16 -8.60 6.52
N ASP A 67 5.64 -8.17 5.36
CA ASP A 67 5.89 -9.01 4.19
C ASP A 67 7.33 -9.57 4.15
N GLY A 68 8.15 -9.26 5.17
CA GLY A 68 9.52 -9.76 5.30
C GLY A 68 10.58 -8.90 4.61
N PHE A 69 10.24 -7.70 4.11
CA PHE A 69 11.25 -6.76 3.60
C PHE A 69 12.02 -6.15 4.77
N ASP A 70 13.35 -6.26 4.70
CA ASP A 70 14.24 -5.53 5.58
C ASP A 70 14.51 -4.10 5.07
N LYS A 71 15.25 -3.31 5.86
CA LYS A 71 15.61 -1.94 5.50
C LYS A 71 16.31 -1.86 4.14
N LYS A 72 17.24 -2.78 3.85
CA LYS A 72 18.00 -2.80 2.59
C LYS A 72 17.08 -3.01 1.39
N SER A 73 16.25 -4.05 1.41
CA SER A 73 15.31 -4.38 0.34
C SER A 73 14.31 -3.24 0.10
N LEU A 74 13.82 -2.61 1.18
CA LEU A 74 12.92 -1.46 1.08
C LEU A 74 13.58 -0.28 0.33
N PHE A 75 14.83 0.05 0.67
CA PHE A 75 15.52 1.17 0.02
C PHE A 75 16.00 0.87 -1.39
N GLU A 76 16.24 -0.39 -1.74
CA GLU A 76 16.42 -0.82 -3.12
C GLU A 76 15.14 -0.58 -3.95
N LEU A 77 13.96 -0.92 -3.40
CA LEU A 77 12.67 -0.65 -4.04
C LEU A 77 12.42 0.86 -4.23
N TYR A 78 12.65 1.67 -3.20
CA TYR A 78 12.51 3.14 -3.32
C TYR A 78 13.48 3.72 -4.34
N GLY A 79 14.74 3.27 -4.36
CA GLY A 79 15.74 3.70 -5.33
C GLY A 79 15.33 3.39 -6.77
N ASN A 80 14.83 2.20 -7.02
CA ASN A 80 14.31 1.79 -8.34
C ASN A 80 13.05 2.61 -8.71
N THR A 81 12.17 2.89 -7.75
CA THR A 81 10.97 3.71 -8.00
C THR A 81 11.36 5.13 -8.41
N VAL A 82 12.26 5.78 -7.69
CA VAL A 82 12.73 7.14 -8.01
C VAL A 82 13.48 7.19 -9.35
N LYS A 83 14.28 6.16 -9.65
CA LYS A 83 14.98 6.04 -10.92
C LYS A 83 14.03 5.98 -12.10
N ASN A 84 12.94 5.22 -11.98
CA ASN A 84 11.97 5.02 -13.06
C ASN A 84 10.90 6.12 -13.10
N HIS A 85 10.69 6.83 -12.00
CA HIS A 85 9.66 7.86 -11.81
C HIS A 85 10.20 9.06 -11.03
N PRO A 86 11.10 9.87 -11.62
CA PRO A 86 11.78 10.97 -10.90
C PRO A 86 10.86 12.14 -10.55
N ASP A 87 9.69 12.21 -11.19
CA ASP A 87 8.65 13.21 -10.94
C ASP A 87 7.62 12.78 -9.87
N ILE A 88 7.84 11.62 -9.22
CA ILE A 88 6.88 11.06 -8.28
C ILE A 88 6.54 12.02 -7.13
N LYS A 89 5.23 12.17 -6.87
CA LYS A 89 4.69 13.00 -5.79
C LYS A 89 3.82 12.16 -4.89
N TYR A 90 4.20 12.13 -3.61
CA TYR A 90 3.48 11.45 -2.55
C TYR A 90 2.59 12.42 -1.78
N LYS A 91 1.48 11.89 -1.26
CA LYS A 91 0.62 12.51 -0.25
C LYS A 91 0.33 11.49 0.83
N ILE A 92 0.61 11.84 2.09
CA ILE A 92 0.41 10.99 3.25
C ILE A 92 -0.62 11.65 4.18
N LYS A 93 -1.71 10.96 4.45
CA LYS A 93 -2.75 11.39 5.38
C LYS A 93 -2.81 10.44 6.57
N ILE A 94 -2.55 10.92 7.76
CA ILE A 94 -2.73 10.15 8.99
C ILE A 94 -4.25 9.97 9.22
N LYS A 95 -4.67 8.73 9.39
CA LYS A 95 -6.05 8.31 9.68
C LYS A 95 -6.29 8.14 11.16
N SER A 96 -5.33 7.51 11.84
CA SER A 96 -5.33 7.35 13.29
C SER A 96 -3.89 7.34 13.81
N LEU A 97 -3.72 7.76 15.04
CA LEU A 97 -2.45 7.83 15.76
C LEU A 97 -2.71 7.47 17.22
N SER A 98 -1.88 6.59 17.76
CA SER A 98 -1.89 6.22 19.18
C SER A 98 -0.46 6.15 19.68
N VAL A 99 -0.19 6.82 20.80
CA VAL A 99 1.14 6.85 21.44
C VAL A 99 1.04 6.19 22.82
N GLN A 100 1.99 5.33 23.14
CA GLN A 100 2.12 4.66 24.44
C GLN A 100 3.60 4.62 24.84
N GLY A 101 4.02 5.58 25.67
CA GLY A 101 5.43 5.74 26.06
C GLY A 101 6.32 5.95 24.84
N ASP A 102 7.33 5.11 24.66
CA ASP A 102 8.29 5.17 23.56
C ASP A 102 7.80 4.46 22.27
N TYR A 103 6.55 4.07 22.20
CA TYR A 103 5.96 3.40 21.04
C TYR A 103 4.77 4.17 20.49
N ALA A 104 4.63 4.16 19.17
CA ALA A 104 3.45 4.70 18.51
C ALA A 104 2.97 3.79 17.37
N THR A 105 1.66 3.80 17.17
CA THR A 105 1.01 3.14 16.03
C THR A 105 0.31 4.20 15.20
N VAL A 106 0.63 4.27 13.92
CA VAL A 106 0.10 5.26 12.99
C VAL A 106 -0.48 4.60 11.76
N GLN A 107 -1.78 4.74 11.55
CA GLN A 107 -2.42 4.33 10.32
C GLN A 107 -2.46 5.50 9.34
N THR A 108 -1.96 5.28 8.13
CA THR A 108 -1.94 6.28 7.07
C THR A 108 -2.73 5.83 5.85
N LEU A 109 -3.21 6.81 5.09
CA LEU A 109 -3.62 6.65 3.70
C LEU A 109 -2.62 7.44 2.86
N SER A 110 -1.87 6.76 2.01
CA SER A 110 -0.92 7.36 1.09
C SER A 110 -1.41 7.26 -0.35
N THR A 111 -1.10 8.27 -1.15
CA THR A 111 -1.28 8.26 -2.59
C THR A 111 -0.01 8.74 -3.25
N ALA A 112 0.31 8.21 -4.44
CA ALA A 112 1.39 8.73 -5.25
C ALA A 112 0.96 8.83 -6.72
N ARG A 113 1.59 9.79 -7.43
CA ARG A 113 1.41 9.98 -8.87
C ARG A 113 2.76 10.27 -9.49
N ALA A 114 2.97 9.73 -10.68
CA ALA A 114 4.19 9.94 -11.44
C ALA A 114 3.97 9.65 -12.93
N THR A 115 5.00 9.93 -13.73
CA THR A 115 5.10 9.53 -15.12
C THR A 115 6.33 8.66 -15.31
N THR A 116 6.28 7.62 -16.17
CA THR A 116 7.48 6.84 -16.50
C THR A 116 8.47 7.66 -17.32
N ILE A 117 9.77 7.44 -17.14
CA ILE A 117 10.78 8.01 -18.04
C ILE A 117 10.71 7.30 -19.41
N GLU A 118 10.63 5.96 -19.37
CA GLU A 118 10.63 5.17 -20.58
C GLU A 118 9.26 5.18 -21.26
N LYS A 119 9.29 5.34 -22.57
CA LYS A 119 8.12 5.20 -23.42
C LYS A 119 7.83 3.72 -23.67
N SER A 120 6.56 3.38 -23.74
CA SER A 120 6.17 2.06 -24.22
C SER A 120 6.63 1.86 -25.66
N PRO A 121 7.33 0.76 -25.96
CA PRO A 121 7.72 0.43 -27.34
C PRO A 121 6.50 0.17 -28.24
N VAL A 122 5.32 -0.09 -27.65
CA VAL A 122 4.10 -0.44 -28.36
C VAL A 122 3.22 0.80 -28.61
N THR A 123 2.99 1.63 -27.59
CA THR A 123 2.12 2.83 -27.70
C THR A 123 2.88 4.11 -28.00
N GLY A 124 4.21 4.13 -27.82
CA GLY A 124 5.07 5.30 -27.99
C GLY A 124 4.95 6.35 -26.89
N ASP A 125 4.10 6.14 -25.89
CA ASP A 125 3.80 7.08 -24.80
C ASP A 125 4.53 6.73 -23.51
N ASN A 126 4.68 7.73 -22.62
CA ASN A 126 5.00 7.49 -21.20
C ASN A 126 3.74 7.04 -20.46
N ALA A 127 3.88 6.21 -19.43
CA ALA A 127 2.75 5.83 -18.59
C ALA A 127 2.48 6.85 -17.49
N ASP A 128 1.21 6.94 -17.08
CA ASP A 128 0.81 7.57 -15.83
C ASP A 128 0.76 6.50 -14.73
N LEU A 129 1.49 6.74 -13.64
CA LEU A 129 1.51 5.92 -12.44
C LEU A 129 0.58 6.50 -11.37
N TYR A 130 -0.28 5.65 -10.80
CA TYR A 130 -1.13 5.96 -9.66
C TYR A 130 -0.98 4.89 -8.60
N ILE A 131 -0.68 5.29 -7.36
CA ILE A 131 -0.58 4.41 -6.20
C ILE A 131 -1.55 4.89 -5.13
N SER A 132 -2.21 3.97 -4.45
CA SER A 132 -2.99 4.23 -3.23
C SER A 132 -2.76 3.08 -2.25
N ALA A 133 -2.36 3.40 -1.02
CA ALA A 133 -2.11 2.40 0.00
C ALA A 133 -2.62 2.87 1.38
N CYS A 134 -3.07 1.90 2.18
CA CYS A 134 -3.36 2.08 3.59
C CYS A 134 -2.37 1.22 4.39
N THR A 135 -1.55 1.86 5.22
CA THR A 135 -0.47 1.20 5.96
C THR A 135 -0.53 1.56 7.43
N ILE A 136 -0.30 0.59 8.29
CA ILE A 136 -0.05 0.78 9.72
C ILE A 136 1.47 0.78 9.90
N PHE A 137 2.00 1.87 10.43
CA PHE A 137 3.39 2.00 10.85
C PHE A 137 3.50 1.81 12.35
N TYR A 138 4.49 1.04 12.78
CA TYR A 138 4.88 0.88 14.18
C TYR A 138 6.18 1.65 14.38
N LEU A 139 6.13 2.66 15.26
CA LEU A 139 7.26 3.52 15.54
C LEU A 139 7.79 3.24 16.94
N LYS A 140 9.09 3.43 17.09
CA LYS A 140 9.80 3.42 18.38
C LYS A 140 10.61 4.70 18.51
N LYS A 141 10.60 5.28 19.69
CA LYS A 141 11.41 6.45 20.03
C LYS A 141 12.84 6.02 20.30
N ASN A 142 13.79 6.68 19.64
CA ASN A 142 15.23 6.50 19.84
C ASN A 142 15.81 7.85 20.28
N GLY A 143 16.01 8.02 21.58
CA GLY A 143 16.34 9.31 22.18
C GLY A 143 15.19 10.29 21.98
N LYS A 144 15.43 11.37 21.21
CA LYS A 144 14.41 12.39 20.88
C LYS A 144 13.68 12.14 19.54
N ASN A 145 14.10 11.14 18.76
CA ASN A 145 13.61 10.92 17.41
C ASN A 145 12.75 9.67 17.31
N TRP A 146 11.67 9.76 16.56
CA TRP A 146 10.85 8.61 16.17
C TRP A 146 11.50 7.86 14.99
N GLN A 147 11.40 6.53 14.98
CA GLN A 147 11.82 5.68 13.86
C GLN A 147 10.79 4.60 13.60
N ILE A 148 10.53 4.29 12.33
CA ILE A 148 9.68 3.17 11.92
C ILE A 148 10.48 1.88 12.15
N VAL A 149 9.92 0.98 12.97
CA VAL A 149 10.51 -0.33 13.27
C VAL A 149 9.83 -1.46 12.52
N ASN A 150 8.56 -1.26 12.16
CA ASN A 150 7.79 -2.23 11.38
C ASN A 150 6.65 -1.52 10.64
N GLU A 151 6.13 -2.16 9.59
CA GLU A 151 4.94 -1.71 8.90
C GLU A 151 4.09 -2.89 8.41
N LYS A 152 2.77 -2.65 8.33
CA LYS A 152 1.78 -3.58 7.80
C LYS A 152 0.88 -2.87 6.80
N THR A 153 0.97 -3.26 5.54
CA THR A 153 0.07 -2.74 4.49
C THR A 153 -1.25 -3.49 4.52
N LEU A 154 -2.35 -2.75 4.76
CA LEU A 154 -3.71 -3.27 4.81
C LEU A 154 -4.37 -3.30 3.43
N PHE A 155 -3.98 -2.37 2.57
CA PHE A 155 -4.53 -2.18 1.24
C PHE A 155 -3.48 -1.51 0.36
N GLU A 156 -3.40 -1.97 -0.89
CA GLU A 156 -2.57 -1.32 -1.90
C GLU A 156 -3.17 -1.55 -3.28
N LYS A 157 -3.25 -0.49 -4.06
CA LYS A 157 -3.55 -0.50 -5.49
C LYS A 157 -2.53 0.33 -6.24
N THR A 158 -2.06 -0.21 -7.35
CA THR A 158 -1.17 0.48 -8.28
C THR A 158 -1.72 0.35 -9.69
N CYS A 159 -1.72 1.44 -10.46
CA CYS A 159 -2.10 1.46 -11.86
C CYS A 159 -0.99 2.12 -12.66
N LEU A 160 -0.62 1.50 -13.79
CA LEU A 160 0.32 2.04 -14.78
C LEU A 160 -0.37 2.04 -16.14
N LEU A 161 -0.61 3.24 -16.71
CA LEU A 161 -1.50 3.43 -17.85
C LEU A 161 -0.79 4.12 -19.01
N TYR A 162 -0.77 3.47 -20.19
CA TYR A 162 -0.22 4.00 -21.42
C TYR A 162 -1.33 4.27 -22.45
N GLY A 163 -1.11 5.26 -23.30
CA GLY A 163 -1.97 5.56 -24.45
C GLY A 163 -3.44 5.73 -24.10
N SER A 164 -4.33 5.09 -24.86
CA SER A 164 -5.78 5.17 -24.69
C SER A 164 -6.27 4.66 -23.32
N CYS A 165 -5.52 3.77 -22.64
CA CYS A 165 -5.87 3.29 -21.30
C CYS A 165 -5.93 4.39 -20.23
N LYS A 166 -5.24 5.52 -20.43
CA LYS A 166 -5.34 6.71 -19.55
C LYS A 166 -6.77 7.30 -19.46
N LYS A 167 -7.60 7.02 -20.47
CA LYS A 167 -8.97 7.56 -20.60
C LYS A 167 -10.05 6.52 -20.39
N ILE A 168 -9.68 5.23 -20.24
CA ILE A 168 -10.62 4.15 -20.07
C ILE A 168 -10.88 3.96 -18.56
N GLY A 169 -12.15 3.95 -18.18
CA GLY A 169 -12.57 3.65 -16.81
C GLY A 169 -12.43 2.15 -16.52
N ILE A 170 -11.30 1.74 -15.98
CA ILE A 170 -10.96 0.34 -15.74
C ILE A 170 -11.11 0.01 -14.26
N ARG A 171 -11.61 -1.18 -13.94
CA ARG A 171 -11.77 -1.67 -12.58
C ARG A 171 -11.12 -3.05 -12.42
N LEU A 172 -10.25 -3.17 -11.43
CA LEU A 172 -9.80 -4.46 -10.89
C LEU A 172 -10.49 -4.65 -9.55
N ILE A 173 -11.27 -5.72 -9.43
CA ILE A 173 -12.06 -6.07 -8.25
C ILE A 173 -11.49 -7.37 -7.70
N ALA A 174 -10.87 -7.31 -6.53
CA ALA A 174 -10.36 -8.44 -5.78
C ALA A 174 -10.66 -8.22 -4.28
N PRO A 175 -10.82 -9.28 -3.49
CA PRO A 175 -10.96 -9.14 -2.04
C PRO A 175 -9.68 -8.54 -1.44
N SER A 176 -9.82 -7.72 -0.40
CA SER A 176 -8.66 -7.21 0.35
C SER A 176 -8.11 -8.19 1.37
N LEU A 177 -8.88 -9.23 1.71
CA LEU A 177 -8.58 -10.20 2.76
C LEU A 177 -9.21 -11.55 2.42
N VAL A 178 -8.41 -12.65 2.50
CA VAL A 178 -8.84 -14.04 2.25
C VAL A 178 -8.15 -14.95 3.27
N LYS A 179 -8.77 -16.07 3.67
CA LYS A 179 -8.08 -17.07 4.49
C LYS A 179 -7.18 -17.97 3.65
N ALA A 180 -6.10 -18.45 4.26
CA ALA A 180 -5.16 -19.36 3.61
C ALA A 180 -5.83 -20.63 3.10
N GLY A 181 -5.62 -20.97 1.83
CA GLY A 181 -6.19 -22.13 1.16
C GLY A 181 -7.63 -21.96 0.64
N GLU A 182 -8.28 -20.79 0.87
CA GLU A 182 -9.63 -20.51 0.34
C GLU A 182 -9.57 -20.00 -1.11
N GLU A 183 -10.64 -20.25 -1.84
CA GLU A 183 -10.82 -19.72 -3.20
C GLU A 183 -11.41 -18.30 -3.16
N TYR A 184 -11.00 -17.49 -4.12
CA TYR A 184 -11.55 -16.15 -4.31
C TYR A 184 -11.56 -15.76 -5.80
N SER A 185 -12.57 -14.98 -6.17
CA SER A 185 -12.70 -14.44 -7.52
C SER A 185 -12.00 -13.09 -7.65
N VAL A 186 -11.44 -12.87 -8.82
CA VAL A 186 -10.92 -11.59 -9.28
C VAL A 186 -11.59 -11.23 -10.59
N THR A 187 -12.20 -10.05 -10.65
CA THR A 187 -12.87 -9.55 -11.84
C THR A 187 -12.17 -8.29 -12.36
N PHE A 188 -11.87 -8.29 -13.64
CA PHE A 188 -11.36 -7.14 -14.36
C PHE A 188 -12.44 -6.63 -15.32
N GLN A 189 -12.76 -5.34 -15.28
CA GLN A 189 -13.86 -4.74 -16.05
C GLN A 189 -13.42 -3.46 -16.75
N ILE A 190 -13.85 -3.32 -18.00
CA ILE A 190 -13.78 -2.09 -18.80
C ILE A 190 -15.18 -1.74 -19.33
N PRO A 191 -15.43 -0.49 -19.77
CA PRO A 191 -16.69 -0.16 -20.41
C PRO A 191 -16.92 -1.03 -21.66
N PRO A 192 -18.13 -1.58 -21.88
CA PRO A 192 -18.44 -2.55 -22.96
C PRO A 192 -18.05 -2.09 -24.35
N LYS A 193 -18.08 -0.78 -24.62
CA LYS A 193 -17.69 -0.21 -25.92
C LYS A 193 -16.25 -0.53 -26.34
N TYR A 194 -15.38 -0.91 -25.38
CA TYR A 194 -13.99 -1.31 -25.65
C TYR A 194 -13.79 -2.84 -25.68
N ALA A 195 -14.80 -3.64 -25.30
CA ALA A 195 -14.67 -5.09 -25.16
C ALA A 195 -14.16 -5.80 -26.42
N LYS A 196 -14.67 -5.37 -27.60
CA LYS A 196 -14.32 -6.00 -28.89
C LYS A 196 -12.88 -5.76 -29.36
N ILE A 197 -12.20 -4.76 -28.80
CA ILE A 197 -10.85 -4.33 -29.18
C ILE A 197 -9.84 -4.50 -28.05
N ALA A 198 -10.20 -5.25 -27.01
CA ALA A 198 -9.39 -5.38 -25.82
C ALA A 198 -9.12 -6.84 -25.45
N MET A 199 -7.91 -7.08 -24.99
CA MET A 199 -7.47 -8.35 -24.39
C MET A 199 -6.93 -8.06 -22.98
N ALA A 200 -7.24 -8.93 -22.03
CA ALA A 200 -6.72 -8.82 -20.67
C ALA A 200 -6.12 -10.13 -20.17
N SER A 201 -5.23 -10.01 -19.21
CA SER A 201 -4.70 -11.11 -18.42
C SER A 201 -4.93 -10.82 -16.94
N ILE A 202 -5.20 -11.83 -16.14
CA ILE A 202 -5.21 -11.74 -14.68
C ILE A 202 -4.28 -12.81 -14.15
N LYS A 203 -3.30 -12.43 -13.33
CA LYS A 203 -2.40 -13.33 -12.63
C LYS A 203 -2.32 -12.99 -11.14
N LYS A 204 -1.81 -13.90 -10.35
CA LYS A 204 -1.49 -13.64 -8.95
C LYS A 204 -0.09 -14.12 -8.63
N ASP A 205 0.58 -13.39 -7.75
CA ASP A 205 1.90 -13.72 -7.25
C ASP A 205 1.95 -13.53 -5.73
N VAL A 206 2.79 -14.29 -5.04
CA VAL A 206 3.08 -14.07 -3.63
C VAL A 206 3.96 -12.83 -3.51
N ILE A 207 3.67 -11.96 -2.55
CA ILE A 207 4.50 -10.78 -2.28
C ILE A 207 5.80 -11.24 -1.62
N VAL A 208 6.89 -11.17 -2.38
CA VAL A 208 8.26 -11.53 -1.95
C VAL A 208 9.27 -10.60 -2.62
N TYR A 209 10.46 -10.51 -2.05
CA TYR A 209 11.57 -9.78 -2.66
C TYR A 209 12.79 -10.71 -2.80
N PRO A 210 13.47 -10.77 -3.97
CA PRO A 210 13.06 -10.14 -5.24
C PRO A 210 11.75 -10.72 -5.79
N ALA A 211 11.01 -9.91 -6.54
CA ALA A 211 9.76 -10.33 -7.18
C ALA A 211 10.02 -11.50 -8.15
N GLN A 212 9.07 -12.43 -8.21
CA GLN A 212 9.08 -13.53 -9.17
C GLN A 212 8.17 -13.19 -10.34
N ASP A 213 8.67 -13.32 -11.57
CA ASP A 213 7.86 -13.11 -12.77
C ASP A 213 7.02 -14.34 -13.09
N SER A 214 5.72 -14.16 -13.16
CA SER A 214 4.79 -15.13 -13.74
C SER A 214 4.35 -14.68 -15.14
N LYS A 215 4.08 -15.65 -16.03
CA LYS A 215 3.67 -15.36 -17.41
C LYS A 215 2.25 -14.85 -17.47
N ASP A 216 2.02 -13.81 -18.28
CA ASP A 216 0.69 -13.34 -18.63
C ASP A 216 0.03 -14.26 -19.67
N ILE A 217 -1.25 -14.57 -19.44
CA ILE A 217 -2.09 -15.30 -20.40
C ILE A 217 -3.25 -14.38 -20.76
N TYR A 218 -3.15 -13.77 -21.95
CA TYR A 218 -4.18 -12.86 -22.45
C TYR A 218 -5.38 -13.61 -23.02
N LYS A 219 -6.58 -13.10 -22.71
CA LYS A 219 -7.86 -13.55 -23.23
C LYS A 219 -8.66 -12.37 -23.72
N LEU A 220 -9.53 -12.62 -24.69
CA LEU A 220 -10.56 -11.65 -25.09
C LEU A 220 -11.53 -11.45 -23.92
N LEU A 221 -12.03 -10.25 -23.78
CA LEU A 221 -13.09 -9.93 -22.84
C LEU A 221 -14.43 -10.43 -23.37
N ASP A 222 -15.37 -10.67 -22.46
CA ASP A 222 -16.76 -10.93 -22.83
C ASP A 222 -17.43 -9.69 -23.43
N GLN A 223 -18.69 -9.81 -23.87
CA GLN A 223 -19.44 -8.71 -24.48
C GLN A 223 -19.70 -7.55 -23.52
N GLU A 224 -19.67 -7.81 -22.22
CA GLU A 224 -19.84 -6.83 -21.15
C GLU A 224 -18.52 -6.13 -20.78
N GLY A 225 -17.41 -6.54 -21.38
CA GLY A 225 -16.09 -5.99 -21.09
C GLY A 225 -15.49 -6.55 -19.83
N SER A 226 -15.80 -7.78 -19.48
CA SER A 226 -15.39 -8.44 -18.25
C SER A 226 -14.46 -9.64 -18.50
N LEU A 227 -13.55 -9.87 -17.56
CA LEU A 227 -12.77 -11.09 -17.44
C LEU A 227 -12.75 -11.47 -15.96
N GLU A 228 -13.18 -12.69 -15.65
CA GLU A 228 -13.13 -13.23 -14.30
C GLU A 228 -12.11 -14.38 -14.23
N ARG A 229 -11.44 -14.48 -13.08
CA ARG A 229 -10.56 -15.58 -12.75
C ARG A 229 -10.68 -15.96 -11.28
N VAL A 230 -10.84 -17.26 -11.00
CA VAL A 230 -10.82 -17.81 -9.66
C VAL A 230 -9.42 -18.26 -9.31
N PHE A 231 -8.96 -17.88 -8.12
CA PHE A 231 -7.69 -18.28 -7.54
C PHE A 231 -7.92 -18.99 -6.20
N ARG A 232 -7.01 -19.87 -5.85
CA ARG A 232 -6.89 -20.41 -4.50
C ARG A 232 -5.72 -19.70 -3.81
N SER A 233 -5.94 -19.10 -2.64
CA SER A 233 -4.90 -18.44 -1.86
C SER A 233 -3.83 -19.45 -1.40
N ASN A 234 -2.60 -18.98 -1.19
CA ASN A 234 -1.53 -19.84 -0.70
C ASN A 234 -1.78 -20.29 0.74
N ILE A 235 -1.27 -21.48 1.08
CA ILE A 235 -1.42 -22.10 2.40
C ILE A 235 -0.43 -21.58 3.44
N LEU A 236 0.59 -20.82 3.01
CA LEU A 236 1.68 -20.30 3.84
C LEU A 236 1.30 -18.98 4.52
N SER A 237 0.08 -18.50 4.35
CA SER A 237 -0.39 -17.21 4.89
C SER A 237 0.45 -16.00 4.46
N LYS A 238 1.17 -16.11 3.34
CA LYS A 238 1.90 -14.99 2.74
C LYS A 238 0.94 -14.13 1.92
N ASN A 239 1.05 -12.82 2.02
CA ASN A 239 0.23 -11.90 1.24
C ASN A 239 0.47 -12.08 -0.27
N GLU A 240 -0.56 -11.82 -1.06
CA GLU A 240 -0.56 -11.98 -2.52
C GLU A 240 -0.81 -10.64 -3.21
N SER A 241 -0.28 -10.49 -4.41
CA SER A 241 -0.60 -9.42 -5.34
C SER A 241 -1.34 -10.00 -6.53
N VAL A 242 -2.50 -9.46 -6.85
CA VAL A 242 -3.20 -9.73 -8.09
C VAL A 242 -2.78 -8.68 -9.11
N CYS A 243 -2.32 -9.12 -10.26
CA CYS A 243 -1.96 -8.28 -11.39
C CYS A 243 -2.93 -8.52 -12.55
N ALA A 244 -3.55 -7.47 -13.06
CA ALA A 244 -4.28 -7.50 -14.31
C ALA A 244 -3.61 -6.60 -15.34
N SER A 245 -3.39 -7.15 -16.54
CA SER A 245 -2.82 -6.44 -17.69
C SER A 245 -3.89 -6.29 -18.77
N LEU A 246 -3.97 -5.14 -19.41
CA LEU A 246 -4.90 -4.80 -20.48
C LEU A 246 -4.12 -4.32 -21.71
N ALA A 247 -4.48 -4.83 -22.88
CA ALA A 247 -4.08 -4.29 -24.18
C ALA A 247 -5.32 -3.89 -24.96
N VAL A 248 -5.34 -2.66 -25.50
CA VAL A 248 -6.44 -2.11 -26.28
C VAL A 248 -5.92 -1.80 -27.68
N ALA A 249 -6.59 -2.37 -28.69
CA ALA A 249 -6.27 -2.11 -30.09
C ALA A 249 -7.00 -0.86 -30.63
N GLY A 250 -6.38 -0.22 -31.61
CA GLY A 250 -6.99 0.85 -32.40
C GLY A 250 -7.87 0.27 -33.51
N GLY A 251 -9.16 0.58 -33.44
CA GLY A 251 -10.13 0.11 -34.45
C GLY A 251 -10.71 -1.29 -34.13
N VAL A 252 -11.58 -1.75 -35.03
CA VAL A 252 -12.15 -3.11 -34.93
C VAL A 252 -11.15 -4.11 -35.49
N PRO A 253 -10.68 -5.11 -34.70
CA PRO A 253 -9.75 -6.09 -35.21
C PRO A 253 -10.36 -6.87 -36.38
N ASP A 254 -9.66 -6.93 -37.50
CA ASP A 254 -9.90 -7.96 -38.48
C ASP A 254 -9.17 -9.22 -38.01
N PHE A 255 -9.92 -10.16 -37.43
CA PHE A 255 -9.36 -11.42 -36.92
C PHE A 255 -8.73 -12.30 -38.00
N ASN A 256 -8.98 -12.00 -39.29
CA ASN A 256 -8.36 -12.68 -40.43
C ASN A 256 -6.98 -12.09 -40.76
N ASN A 257 -6.67 -10.88 -40.27
CA ASN A 257 -5.40 -10.20 -40.52
C ASN A 257 -4.84 -9.55 -39.23
N LEU A 258 -4.44 -10.38 -38.29
CA LEU A 258 -3.89 -9.94 -36.99
C LEU A 258 -2.56 -9.18 -37.10
N GLN A 259 -1.91 -9.20 -38.28
CA GLN A 259 -0.61 -8.53 -38.49
C GLN A 259 -0.74 -6.99 -38.47
N ASP A 260 -1.93 -6.45 -38.71
CA ASP A 260 -2.20 -5.00 -38.72
C ASP A 260 -2.79 -4.47 -37.40
N LEU A 261 -2.81 -5.31 -36.36
CA LEU A 261 -3.38 -4.92 -35.07
C LEU A 261 -2.47 -3.93 -34.35
N LYS A 262 -2.78 -2.65 -34.41
CA LYS A 262 -2.05 -1.61 -33.67
C LYS A 262 -2.57 -1.50 -32.24
N ILE A 263 -1.72 -1.75 -31.25
CA ILE A 263 -2.05 -1.51 -29.84
C ILE A 263 -1.93 -0.02 -29.55
N GLU A 264 -3.01 0.58 -29.08
CA GLU A 264 -3.11 2.02 -28.74
C GLU A 264 -3.12 2.28 -27.23
N GLY A 265 -3.32 1.26 -26.41
CA GLY A 265 -3.32 1.39 -24.97
C GLY A 265 -2.84 0.13 -24.27
N LEU A 266 -2.05 0.34 -23.23
CA LEU A 266 -1.64 -0.70 -22.27
C LEU A 266 -1.99 -0.23 -20.85
N GLY A 267 -2.50 -1.13 -20.04
CA GLY A 267 -2.78 -0.88 -18.62
C GLY A 267 -2.29 -2.03 -17.76
N ILE A 268 -1.62 -1.72 -16.66
CA ILE A 268 -1.22 -2.68 -15.64
C ILE A 268 -1.86 -2.24 -14.33
N TYR A 269 -2.54 -3.17 -13.67
CA TYR A 269 -3.25 -2.95 -12.41
C TYR A 269 -2.76 -3.96 -11.40
N LEU A 270 -2.34 -3.50 -10.26
CA LEU A 270 -1.93 -4.31 -9.12
C LEU A 270 -2.87 -4.05 -7.96
N GLN A 271 -3.30 -5.11 -7.28
CA GLN A 271 -4.05 -5.02 -6.04
C GLN A 271 -3.55 -6.06 -5.05
N ARG A 272 -3.28 -5.60 -3.84
CA ARG A 272 -2.89 -6.45 -2.70
C ARG A 272 -4.09 -7.26 -2.20
N VAL A 273 -3.83 -8.54 -1.87
CA VAL A 273 -4.73 -9.45 -1.16
C VAL A 273 -4.01 -9.95 0.09
N ASN A 274 -4.49 -9.57 1.26
CA ASN A 274 -3.91 -10.04 2.52
C ASN A 274 -4.43 -11.45 2.82
N ILE A 275 -3.54 -12.34 3.25
CA ILE A 275 -3.89 -13.73 3.54
C ILE A 275 -3.84 -13.95 5.05
N MET A 276 -5.00 -14.28 5.63
CA MET A 276 -5.11 -14.65 7.04
C MET A 276 -4.73 -16.11 7.25
N PRO A 277 -4.07 -16.46 8.36
CA PRO A 277 -3.89 -17.85 8.76
C PRO A 277 -5.22 -18.59 8.83
N LYS A 278 -5.22 -19.89 8.51
CA LYS A 278 -6.38 -20.76 8.70
C LYS A 278 -6.62 -20.87 10.22
N SER A 279 -7.84 -20.56 10.68
CA SER A 279 -8.20 -20.73 12.08
C SER A 279 -8.03 -22.21 12.47
N GLY A 280 -7.19 -22.49 13.46
CA GLY A 280 -6.88 -23.85 13.92
C GLY A 280 -5.39 -24.21 13.94
N ALA A 281 -4.49 -23.34 13.48
CA ALA A 281 -3.05 -23.55 13.55
C ALA A 281 -2.42 -23.01 14.86
N CYS A 282 -3.15 -22.92 15.95
CA CYS A 282 -2.55 -22.97 17.28
C CYS A 282 -2.13 -24.43 17.51
N ASN A 283 -0.98 -24.82 16.97
CA ASN A 283 -0.33 -26.04 17.41
C ASN A 283 0.08 -25.82 18.86
N GLU A 284 -0.62 -26.50 19.77
CA GLU A 284 -0.06 -26.87 21.05
C GLU A 284 1.32 -27.49 20.81
N LYS A 285 2.33 -26.81 21.25
CA LYS A 285 3.67 -27.35 21.48
C LYS A 285 4.02 -27.16 22.95
#